data_1befcdc396bca735d425eebd42088c8a
#
_entry.id   1befcdc396bca735d425eebd42088c8a
#
_cell.length_a   1.000
_cell.length_b   1.000
_cell.length_c   1.000
_cell.angle_alpha   90.00
_cell.angle_beta   90.00
_cell.angle_gamma   90.00
#
_symmetry.space_group_name_H-M   'P 1'
#
loop_
_entity.id
_entity.type
_entity.pdbx_description
1 polymer ?
#
loop_
_entity_poly.entity_id
_entity_poly.type
_entity_poly.pdbx_seq_one_letter_code
_entity_poly.pdbx_strand_id
1 'polypeptide(L)'
;MGDAGGATLKAEDFHLGADVYSSDGKEVGKLVHVLVDADYRLRAVVVKESGGFAGGLLSPGSLLVADEVIVPREAVKDVTHERVDLALASPEVRRLPAYLSYREKGETVGEELEDEAGVLGAGPEIPHWLEEVANKPADELEIDGGEPVMLGHTGKKLGEVKDVLFDGDGLVGIVLKPEGLFKKEVILPRRFLDRSDDAALFAKLDEADLEPLRPFEPVW
;
A
#
# COMPACT_ATOMS: atom_id res chain seq x y z
N MET A 1 -27.55 33.91 5.26
CA MET A 1 -26.10 34.15 5.40
C MET A 1 -25.61 33.22 6.46
N GLY A 2 -25.25 32.00 6.08
CA GLY A 2 -24.70 30.98 6.96
C GLY A 2 -23.26 30.71 6.47
N ASP A 3 -22.34 31.20 7.27
CA ASP A 3 -20.91 30.93 7.12
C ASP A 3 -20.69 29.45 7.29
N ALA A 4 -20.47 28.75 6.19
CA ALA A 4 -20.00 27.39 6.22
C ALA A 4 -18.51 27.43 6.57
N GLY A 5 -18.24 27.53 7.87
CA GLY A 5 -16.90 27.39 8.41
C GLY A 5 -16.30 26.10 7.87
N GLY A 6 -15.38 26.24 6.92
CA GLY A 6 -14.58 25.14 6.42
C GLY A 6 -13.71 24.63 7.57
N ALA A 7 -14.19 23.59 8.25
CA ALA A 7 -13.31 22.81 9.10
C ALA A 7 -12.19 22.29 8.20
N THR A 8 -11.00 22.80 8.40
CA THR A 8 -9.79 22.24 7.81
C THR A 8 -9.68 20.84 8.41
N LEU A 9 -10.09 19.84 7.64
CA LEU A 9 -9.90 18.45 8.01
C LEU A 9 -8.40 18.27 8.14
N LYS A 10 -7.94 17.99 9.35
CA LYS A 10 -6.56 17.65 9.64
C LYS A 10 -6.41 16.15 9.32
N ALA A 11 -6.53 15.82 8.03
CA ALA A 11 -6.33 14.46 7.58
C ALA A 11 -4.85 14.10 7.73
N GLU A 12 -4.60 12.93 8.28
CA GLU A 12 -3.29 12.29 8.28
C GLU A 12 -3.01 11.83 6.85
N ASP A 13 -1.89 12.24 6.29
CA ASP A 13 -1.46 11.92 4.94
C ASP A 13 -0.46 10.76 4.98
N PHE A 14 -0.94 9.57 4.66
CA PHE A 14 -0.10 8.38 4.49
C PHE A 14 0.48 8.37 3.08
N HIS A 15 1.61 9.06 2.93
CA HIS A 15 2.35 9.04 1.68
C HIS A 15 2.98 7.66 1.46
N LEU A 16 2.56 6.99 0.39
CA LEU A 16 3.11 5.68 0.03
C LEU A 16 4.53 5.87 -0.51
N GLY A 17 5.49 5.44 0.28
CA GLY A 17 6.93 5.71 0.10
C GLY A 17 7.57 6.53 1.22
N ALA A 18 6.77 7.04 2.19
CA ALA A 18 7.27 7.76 3.35
C ALA A 18 8.23 6.90 4.18
N ASP A 19 9.21 7.55 4.80
CA ASP A 19 10.15 6.88 5.68
C ASP A 19 9.48 6.52 7.01
N VAL A 20 9.71 5.29 7.49
CA VAL A 20 9.13 4.78 8.74
C VAL A 20 10.20 4.68 9.81
N TYR A 21 9.91 5.26 10.98
CA TYR A 21 10.82 5.30 12.13
C TYR A 21 10.24 4.59 13.34
N SER A 22 11.08 3.81 13.99
CA SER A 22 10.77 3.18 15.28
C SER A 22 10.86 4.17 16.43
N SER A 23 10.31 3.81 17.60
CA SER A 23 10.32 4.64 18.82
C SER A 23 11.72 4.92 19.35
N ASP A 24 12.72 4.12 19.00
CA ASP A 24 14.14 4.34 19.30
C ASP A 24 14.86 5.20 18.24
N GLY A 25 14.09 5.83 17.33
CA GLY A 25 14.58 6.82 16.35
C GLY A 25 15.32 6.24 15.16
N LYS A 26 15.26 4.93 14.94
CA LYS A 26 15.88 4.28 13.78
C LYS A 26 14.89 4.22 12.63
N GLU A 27 15.36 4.50 11.43
CA GLU A 27 14.63 4.18 10.22
C GLU A 27 14.52 2.66 10.09
N VAL A 28 13.31 2.17 9.95
CA VAL A 28 13.01 0.73 9.84
C VAL A 28 12.55 0.35 8.45
N GLY A 29 12.17 1.31 7.63
CA GLY A 29 11.75 1.02 6.28
C GLY A 29 10.93 2.13 5.63
N LYS A 30 10.20 1.76 4.59
CA LYS A 30 9.27 2.63 3.86
C LYS A 30 7.86 2.08 3.91
N LEU A 31 6.89 2.98 4.03
CA LEU A 31 5.48 2.65 3.90
C LEU A 31 5.19 2.23 2.46
N VAL A 32 4.70 1.02 2.23
CA VAL A 32 4.40 0.52 0.87
C VAL A 32 2.91 0.34 0.64
N HIS A 33 2.16 -0.19 1.63
CA HIS A 33 0.72 -0.41 1.51
C HIS A 33 0.00 0.02 2.78
N VAL A 34 -1.29 0.30 2.65
CA VAL A 34 -2.20 0.42 3.80
C VAL A 34 -3.27 -0.67 3.69
N LEU A 35 -3.61 -1.28 4.82
CA LEU A 35 -4.66 -2.29 4.91
C LEU A 35 -5.89 -1.67 5.56
N VAL A 36 -7.03 -1.77 4.90
CA VAL A 36 -8.31 -1.24 5.39
C VAL A 36 -9.37 -2.34 5.42
N ASP A 37 -10.33 -2.22 6.33
CA ASP A 37 -11.47 -3.12 6.36
C ASP A 37 -12.55 -2.75 5.32
N ALA A 38 -13.64 -3.50 5.29
CA ALA A 38 -14.78 -3.28 4.38
C ALA A 38 -15.44 -1.90 4.52
N ASP A 39 -15.27 -1.22 5.66
CA ASP A 39 -15.75 0.14 5.91
C ASP A 39 -14.68 1.20 5.58
N TYR A 40 -13.54 0.77 5.02
CA TYR A 40 -12.37 1.58 4.74
C TYR A 40 -11.78 2.23 5.99
N ARG A 41 -11.73 1.48 7.08
CA ARG A 41 -11.00 1.88 8.29
C ARG A 41 -9.60 1.29 8.25
N LEU A 42 -8.62 2.11 8.56
CA LEU A 42 -7.22 1.69 8.64
C LEU A 42 -7.04 0.62 9.72
N ARG A 43 -6.53 -0.53 9.35
CA ARG A 43 -6.25 -1.68 10.21
C ARG A 43 -4.76 -1.84 10.46
N ALA A 44 -3.99 -1.70 9.41
CA ALA A 44 -2.54 -1.83 9.49
C ALA A 44 -1.87 -1.06 8.36
N VAL A 45 -0.58 -0.90 8.47
CA VAL A 45 0.28 -0.43 7.39
C VAL A 45 1.34 -1.49 7.11
N VAL A 46 1.76 -1.61 5.87
CA VAL A 46 2.84 -2.52 5.47
C VAL A 46 4.11 -1.71 5.27
N VAL A 47 5.14 -2.13 5.95
CA VAL A 47 6.45 -1.46 5.93
C VAL A 47 7.46 -2.40 5.27
N LYS A 48 8.07 -1.93 4.19
CA LYS A 48 9.18 -2.59 3.53
C LYS A 48 10.48 -2.13 4.16
N GLU A 49 11.27 -3.05 4.73
CA GLU A 49 12.53 -2.71 5.36
C GLU A 49 13.50 -2.02 4.40
N SER A 50 14.07 -0.89 4.81
CA SER A 50 15.09 -0.16 4.05
C SER A 50 16.46 -0.81 4.24
N GLY A 51 16.99 -1.35 3.16
CA GLY A 51 18.33 -1.90 3.11
C GLY A 51 18.41 -3.29 3.73
N GLY A 52 18.68 -4.25 2.88
CA GLY A 52 18.94 -5.60 3.33
C GLY A 52 19.86 -5.57 4.51
N PHE A 53 19.39 -6.04 5.64
CA PHE A 53 20.23 -6.33 6.77
C PHE A 53 21.23 -7.42 6.33
N ALA A 54 22.30 -6.97 5.70
CA ALA A 54 23.49 -7.77 5.42
C ALA A 54 24.16 -8.22 6.72
N GLY A 55 23.37 -8.79 7.61
CA GLY A 55 23.77 -9.31 8.90
C GLY A 55 23.04 -10.59 9.27
N GLY A 56 22.01 -10.95 8.53
CA GLY A 56 21.41 -12.28 8.63
C GLY A 56 22.32 -13.25 7.92
N LEU A 57 23.16 -13.97 8.67
CA LEU A 57 23.79 -15.19 8.17
C LEU A 57 22.71 -15.97 7.43
N LEU A 58 23.03 -16.37 6.21
CA LEU A 58 22.31 -17.34 5.40
C LEU A 58 21.91 -18.55 6.26
N SER A 59 20.75 -18.49 6.88
CA SER A 59 20.13 -19.69 7.40
C SER A 59 19.71 -20.50 6.19
N PRO A 60 20.14 -21.77 6.05
CA PRO A 60 19.68 -22.64 4.99
C PRO A 60 18.15 -22.77 5.12
N GLY A 61 17.41 -22.22 4.17
CA GLY A 61 15.94 -22.12 4.20
C GLY A 61 15.38 -20.70 4.22
N SER A 62 16.20 -19.68 4.41
CA SER A 62 15.83 -18.26 4.32
C SER A 62 16.15 -17.68 2.93
N LEU A 63 15.83 -18.42 1.91
CA LEU A 63 15.82 -17.93 0.54
C LEU A 63 14.58 -17.04 0.40
N LEU A 64 14.69 -15.77 0.32
CA LEU A 64 13.60 -14.83 0.06
C LEU A 64 12.70 -14.52 1.28
N VAL A 65 13.25 -13.91 2.29
CA VAL A 65 12.41 -13.22 3.27
C VAL A 65 11.92 -11.95 2.58
N ALA A 66 10.64 -11.88 2.35
CA ALA A 66 9.99 -10.63 2.02
C ALA A 66 10.29 -9.66 3.17
N ASP A 67 11.02 -8.59 2.87
CA ASP A 67 11.41 -7.56 3.82
C ASP A 67 10.21 -6.66 4.18
N GLU A 68 8.98 -7.21 4.18
CA GLU A 68 7.73 -6.49 4.41
C GLU A 68 7.03 -7.03 5.64
N VAL A 69 6.68 -6.13 6.56
CA VAL A 69 6.02 -6.47 7.82
C VAL A 69 4.71 -5.73 7.99
N ILE A 70 3.73 -6.38 8.62
CA ILE A 70 2.44 -5.79 8.95
C ILE A 70 2.54 -5.08 10.29
N VAL A 71 2.41 -3.77 10.27
CA VAL A 71 2.39 -2.92 11.47
C VAL A 71 0.94 -2.57 11.79
N PRO A 72 0.37 -3.01 12.91
CA PRO A 72 -1.01 -2.71 13.26
C PRO A 72 -1.20 -1.20 13.51
N ARG A 73 -2.40 -0.67 13.24
CA ARG A 73 -2.72 0.76 13.36
C ARG A 73 -2.37 1.34 14.73
N GLU A 74 -2.56 0.58 15.79
CA GLU A 74 -2.31 0.99 17.17
C GLU A 74 -0.82 1.24 17.44
N ALA A 75 0.05 0.71 16.61
CA ALA A 75 1.49 0.92 16.68
C ALA A 75 1.95 2.15 15.90
N VAL A 76 1.10 2.76 15.08
CA VAL A 76 1.37 4.03 14.40
C VAL A 76 1.08 5.17 15.37
N LYS A 77 2.09 5.98 15.67
CA LYS A 77 2.03 7.05 16.67
C LYS A 77 1.74 8.41 16.05
N ASP A 78 2.45 8.75 14.98
CA ASP A 78 2.36 10.02 14.30
C ASP A 78 2.63 9.85 12.81
N VAL A 79 1.97 10.66 11.98
CA VAL A 79 2.07 10.57 10.53
C VAL A 79 2.18 11.97 9.94
N THR A 80 3.18 12.14 9.11
CA THR A 80 3.36 13.31 8.25
C THR A 80 3.56 12.83 6.82
N HIS A 81 3.48 13.73 5.84
CA HIS A 81 3.70 13.37 4.44
C HIS A 81 5.04 12.66 4.17
N GLU A 82 6.10 13.01 4.88
CA GLU A 82 7.43 12.43 4.65
C GLU A 82 7.78 11.28 5.60
N ARG A 83 7.01 11.14 6.69
CA ARG A 83 7.43 10.29 7.81
C ARG A 83 6.27 9.67 8.56
N VAL A 84 6.45 8.41 8.93
CA VAL A 84 5.60 7.67 9.85
C VAL A 84 6.41 7.27 11.07
N ASP A 85 5.97 7.68 12.26
CA ASP A 85 6.58 7.31 13.54
C ASP A 85 5.80 6.18 14.21
N LEU A 86 6.51 5.12 14.61
CA LEU A 86 5.94 3.98 15.31
C LEU A 86 6.11 4.10 16.83
N ALA A 87 5.18 3.53 17.57
CA ALA A 87 5.29 3.35 19.01
C ALA A 87 6.22 2.18 19.40
N LEU A 88 6.57 1.32 18.45
CA LEU A 88 7.41 0.13 18.63
C LEU A 88 8.89 0.44 18.45
N ALA A 89 9.74 -0.19 19.25
CA ALA A 89 11.19 -0.15 19.05
C ALA A 89 11.61 -1.05 17.86
N SER A 90 12.75 -0.74 17.25
CA SER A 90 13.20 -1.47 16.05
C SER A 90 13.29 -3.00 16.20
N PRO A 91 13.68 -3.58 17.37
CA PRO A 91 13.64 -5.02 17.56
C PRO A 91 12.23 -5.62 17.64
N GLU A 92 11.21 -4.81 18.00
CA GLU A 92 9.82 -5.23 18.07
C GLU A 92 9.20 -5.23 16.66
N VAL A 93 9.52 -4.22 15.85
CA VAL A 93 9.08 -4.16 14.45
C VAL A 93 9.52 -5.41 13.68
N ARG A 94 10.74 -5.88 13.88
CA ARG A 94 11.27 -7.11 13.26
C ARG A 94 10.59 -8.41 13.67
N ARG A 95 9.79 -8.39 14.73
CA ARG A 95 9.03 -9.56 15.20
C ARG A 95 7.60 -9.56 14.72
N LEU A 96 7.20 -8.50 14.03
CA LEU A 96 5.87 -8.42 13.44
C LEU A 96 5.68 -9.48 12.35
N PRO A 97 4.44 -9.87 12.08
CA PRO A 97 4.14 -10.81 11.00
C PRO A 97 4.66 -10.29 9.65
N ALA A 98 5.27 -11.18 8.88
CA ALA A 98 5.62 -10.89 7.49
C ALA A 98 4.33 -10.69 6.67
N TYR A 99 4.35 -9.70 5.78
CA TYR A 99 3.23 -9.44 4.88
C TYR A 99 3.13 -10.51 3.79
N LEU A 100 4.27 -10.91 3.23
CA LEU A 100 4.32 -11.93 2.21
C LEU A 100 4.68 -13.30 2.79
N SER A 101 4.01 -14.32 2.31
CA SER A 101 4.32 -15.72 2.59
C SER A 101 4.37 -16.50 1.28
N TYR A 102 5.12 -17.60 1.27
CA TYR A 102 5.23 -18.46 0.11
C TYR A 102 4.45 -19.75 0.36
N ARG A 103 3.61 -20.12 -0.59
CA ARG A 103 2.90 -21.41 -0.60
C ARG A 103 3.33 -22.22 -1.81
N GLU A 104 3.37 -23.54 -1.67
CA GLU A 104 3.52 -24.40 -2.82
C GLU A 104 2.27 -24.30 -3.69
N LYS A 105 2.46 -24.03 -4.98
CA LYS A 105 1.37 -24.14 -5.96
C LYS A 105 0.88 -25.58 -5.90
N GLY A 106 -0.38 -25.78 -5.54
CA GLY A 106 -1.00 -27.10 -5.57
C GLY A 106 -0.80 -27.68 -6.95
N GLU A 107 -0.36 -28.95 -7.02
CA GLU A 107 -0.20 -29.68 -8.26
C GLU A 107 -1.50 -29.61 -9.07
N THR A 108 -1.54 -28.76 -10.08
CA THR A 108 -2.41 -29.00 -11.22
C THR A 108 -1.81 -30.16 -11.99
N VAL A 109 -2.37 -31.32 -11.75
CA VAL A 109 -2.03 -32.53 -12.53
C VAL A 109 -2.28 -32.24 -13.99
N GLY A 110 -1.20 -32.07 -14.75
CA GLY A 110 -1.24 -32.10 -16.21
C GLY A 110 -0.82 -30.84 -16.93
N GLU A 111 0.44 -30.44 -16.84
CA GLU A 111 1.14 -29.82 -17.96
C GLU A 111 2.60 -30.27 -17.92
N GLU A 112 2.96 -31.04 -18.92
CA GLU A 112 4.32 -31.51 -19.15
C GLU A 112 5.22 -30.30 -19.38
N LEU A 113 6.21 -30.14 -18.48
CA LEU A 113 7.25 -29.13 -18.61
C LEU A 113 8.19 -29.57 -19.74
N GLU A 114 8.09 -28.97 -20.90
CA GLU A 114 9.19 -28.97 -21.86
C GLU A 114 10.26 -27.98 -21.38
N ASP A 115 11.38 -28.60 -21.08
CA ASP A 115 12.65 -28.11 -20.66
C ASP A 115 13.23 -27.06 -21.65
N GLU A 116 13.56 -25.87 -21.22
CA GLU A 116 14.63 -25.12 -21.87
C GLU A 116 15.50 -24.36 -20.85
N ALA A 117 16.71 -24.87 -20.78
CA ALA A 117 17.79 -24.33 -20.00
C ALA A 117 18.27 -22.96 -20.51
N GLY A 118 18.52 -22.06 -19.57
CA GLY A 118 19.60 -21.11 -19.70
C GLY A 118 19.25 -19.66 -20.01
N VAL A 119 19.23 -18.83 -18.98
CA VAL A 119 19.88 -17.50 -19.10
C VAL A 119 20.51 -17.16 -17.74
N LEU A 120 21.82 -16.99 -17.76
CA LEU A 120 22.60 -16.39 -16.67
C LEU A 120 22.27 -14.89 -16.61
N GLY A 121 21.68 -14.41 -15.49
CA GLY A 121 21.59 -12.99 -15.25
C GLY A 121 20.34 -12.45 -14.58
N ALA A 122 19.47 -13.29 -14.00
CA ALA A 122 18.37 -12.83 -13.17
C ALA A 122 18.74 -12.96 -11.69
N GLY A 123 18.24 -12.01 -10.86
CA GLY A 123 18.29 -12.14 -9.42
C GLY A 123 17.62 -13.42 -8.93
N PRO A 124 17.51 -13.66 -7.62
CA PRO A 124 16.90 -14.89 -7.11
C PRO A 124 15.44 -14.97 -7.59
N GLU A 125 15.21 -15.75 -8.63
CA GLU A 125 13.86 -16.06 -9.11
C GLU A 125 13.17 -16.93 -8.09
N ILE A 126 11.94 -16.56 -7.72
CA ILE A 126 11.07 -17.43 -6.92
C ILE A 126 10.85 -18.70 -7.73
N PRO A 127 11.15 -19.88 -7.17
CA PRO A 127 10.91 -21.12 -7.87
C PRO A 127 9.45 -21.20 -8.36
N HIS A 128 9.23 -21.63 -9.59
CA HIS A 128 7.91 -21.65 -10.25
C HIS A 128 6.83 -22.46 -9.51
N TRP A 129 7.22 -23.31 -8.56
CA TRP A 129 6.29 -24.06 -7.69
C TRP A 129 5.88 -23.30 -6.43
N LEU A 130 6.43 -22.11 -6.18
CA LEU A 130 6.03 -21.26 -5.07
C LEU A 130 5.13 -20.15 -5.58
N GLU A 131 4.08 -19.87 -4.83
CA GLU A 131 3.19 -18.72 -5.02
C GLU A 131 3.38 -17.78 -3.86
N GLU A 132 3.57 -16.51 -4.17
CA GLU A 132 3.62 -15.44 -3.20
C GLU A 132 2.19 -15.07 -2.81
N VAL A 133 1.89 -15.08 -1.52
CA VAL A 133 0.56 -14.82 -0.99
C VAL A 133 0.66 -13.78 0.11
N ALA A 134 -0.18 -12.75 0.02
CA ALA A 134 -0.32 -11.75 1.07
C ALA A 134 -0.89 -12.39 2.34
N ASN A 135 -0.21 -12.20 3.46
CA ASN A 135 -0.60 -12.74 4.77
C ASN A 135 -1.52 -11.75 5.51
N LYS A 136 -2.57 -11.30 4.85
CA LYS A 136 -3.59 -10.41 5.41
C LYS A 136 -4.93 -11.13 5.57
N PRO A 137 -5.84 -10.65 6.44
CA PRO A 137 -7.21 -11.13 6.48
C PRO A 137 -7.91 -11.00 5.12
N ALA A 138 -8.74 -11.97 4.77
CA ALA A 138 -9.42 -12.01 3.47
C ALA A 138 -10.47 -10.89 3.27
N ASP A 139 -10.90 -10.27 4.36
CA ASP A 139 -11.85 -9.16 4.41
C ASP A 139 -11.17 -7.77 4.46
N GLU A 140 -9.85 -7.74 4.44
CA GLU A 140 -9.08 -6.50 4.36
C GLU A 140 -8.66 -6.23 2.92
N LEU A 141 -8.86 -4.99 2.50
CA LEU A 141 -8.41 -4.44 1.22
C LEU A 141 -7.04 -3.81 1.39
N GLU A 142 -6.17 -4.07 0.45
CA GLU A 142 -4.88 -3.42 0.31
C GLU A 142 -4.99 -2.21 -0.62
N ILE A 143 -4.32 -1.11 -0.29
CA ILE A 143 -4.20 0.07 -1.15
C ILE A 143 -2.73 0.39 -1.33
N ASP A 144 -2.29 0.33 -2.59
CA ASP A 144 -0.90 0.50 -3.01
C ASP A 144 -0.61 1.83 -3.67
N GLY A 145 0.65 2.25 -3.58
CA GLY A 145 1.18 3.32 -4.44
C GLY A 145 1.28 2.85 -5.90
N GLY A 146 0.65 3.62 -6.79
CA GLY A 146 0.61 3.27 -8.22
C GLY A 146 -0.55 2.36 -8.60
N GLU A 147 -1.36 1.92 -7.64
CA GLU A 147 -2.56 1.13 -7.92
C GLU A 147 -3.50 1.87 -8.86
N PRO A 148 -4.04 1.22 -9.91
CA PRO A 148 -4.93 1.87 -10.86
C PRO A 148 -6.28 2.20 -10.23
N VAL A 149 -6.75 3.42 -10.48
CA VAL A 149 -8.11 3.85 -10.15
C VAL A 149 -8.96 3.82 -11.42
N MET A 150 -10.01 3.01 -11.41
CA MET A 150 -10.83 2.70 -12.56
C MET A 150 -12.24 3.29 -12.44
N LEU A 151 -12.84 3.72 -13.52
CA LEU A 151 -14.27 4.01 -13.57
C LEU A 151 -15.06 2.71 -13.53
N GLY A 152 -15.84 2.50 -12.46
CA GLY A 152 -16.54 1.24 -12.21
C GLY A 152 -17.52 0.80 -13.28
N HIS A 153 -18.07 1.75 -14.07
CA HIS A 153 -19.04 1.45 -15.13
C HIS A 153 -18.43 1.27 -16.53
N THR A 154 -17.23 1.79 -16.78
CA THR A 154 -16.58 1.71 -18.10
C THR A 154 -15.28 0.91 -18.10
N GLY A 155 -14.67 0.70 -16.93
CA GLY A 155 -13.33 0.13 -16.82
C GLY A 155 -12.22 1.06 -17.35
N LYS A 156 -12.52 2.35 -17.57
CA LYS A 156 -11.51 3.32 -18.00
C LYS A 156 -10.63 3.68 -16.80
N LYS A 157 -9.32 3.67 -16.99
CA LYS A 157 -8.36 4.13 -15.98
C LYS A 157 -8.45 5.65 -15.84
N LEU A 158 -8.64 6.13 -14.61
CA LEU A 158 -8.64 7.55 -14.24
C LEU A 158 -7.24 8.06 -13.91
N GLY A 159 -6.44 7.20 -13.31
CA GLY A 159 -5.11 7.51 -12.83
C GLY A 159 -4.61 6.44 -11.88
N GLU A 160 -3.69 6.82 -11.01
CA GLU A 160 -3.03 5.94 -10.05
C GLU A 160 -3.12 6.55 -8.65
N VAL A 161 -3.19 5.69 -7.64
CA VAL A 161 -3.07 6.10 -6.25
C VAL A 161 -1.67 6.63 -6.00
N LYS A 162 -1.57 7.78 -5.36
CA LYS A 162 -0.32 8.35 -4.88
C LYS A 162 -0.22 8.29 -3.37
N ASP A 163 -1.27 8.76 -2.68
CA ASP A 163 -1.31 8.84 -1.22
C ASP A 163 -2.71 8.50 -0.70
N VAL A 164 -2.80 8.20 0.58
CA VAL A 164 -4.05 7.83 1.25
C VAL A 164 -4.29 8.76 2.43
N LEU A 165 -5.47 9.36 2.51
CA LEU A 165 -5.82 10.36 3.51
C LEU A 165 -6.80 9.79 4.54
N PHE A 166 -6.43 9.84 5.82
CA PHE A 166 -7.28 9.38 6.92
C PHE A 166 -7.61 10.51 7.90
N ASP A 167 -8.79 10.43 8.51
CA ASP A 167 -9.18 11.20 9.69
C ASP A 167 -9.40 10.20 10.82
N GLY A 168 -8.46 10.15 11.76
CA GLY A 168 -8.32 9.04 12.67
C GLY A 168 -8.10 7.74 11.91
N ASP A 169 -9.01 6.76 12.06
CA ASP A 169 -8.92 5.49 11.34
C ASP A 169 -9.79 5.45 10.06
N GLY A 170 -10.59 6.49 9.82
CA GLY A 170 -11.52 6.54 8.68
C GLY A 170 -10.87 7.10 7.42
N LEU A 171 -10.97 6.39 6.28
CA LEU A 171 -10.53 6.90 4.99
C LEU A 171 -11.36 8.13 4.58
N VAL A 172 -10.70 9.25 4.38
CA VAL A 172 -11.28 10.50 3.84
C VAL A 172 -11.29 10.48 2.32
N GLY A 173 -10.21 9.99 1.73
CA GLY A 173 -10.02 9.89 0.29
C GLY A 173 -8.63 9.43 -0.07
N ILE A 174 -8.38 9.35 -1.35
CA ILE A 174 -7.07 9.05 -1.93
C ILE A 174 -6.56 10.25 -2.71
N VAL A 175 -5.26 10.41 -2.77
CA VAL A 175 -4.62 11.32 -3.72
C VAL A 175 -4.46 10.57 -5.04
N LEU A 176 -5.18 11.04 -6.04
CA LEU A 176 -5.16 10.51 -7.39
C LEU A 176 -4.15 11.30 -8.22
N LYS A 177 -3.23 10.60 -8.86
CA LYS A 177 -2.42 11.12 -9.96
C LYS A 177 -3.15 10.79 -11.27
N PRO A 178 -3.86 11.77 -11.89
CA PRO A 178 -4.64 11.50 -13.08
C PRO A 178 -3.77 11.08 -14.27
N GLU A 179 -4.31 10.29 -15.19
CA GLU A 179 -3.63 9.99 -16.44
C GLU A 179 -3.38 11.25 -17.29
N GLY A 180 -2.17 11.34 -17.86
CA GLY A 180 -1.74 12.42 -18.74
C GLY A 180 -0.71 13.36 -18.09
N LEU A 181 0.21 13.85 -18.94
CA LEU A 181 1.46 14.52 -18.53
C LEU A 181 1.29 15.86 -17.79
N PHE A 182 0.07 16.43 -17.71
CA PHE A 182 -0.12 17.80 -17.19
C PHE A 182 -1.29 17.96 -16.22
N LYS A 183 -1.86 16.88 -15.74
CA LYS A 183 -2.94 16.96 -14.76
C LYS A 183 -2.33 17.04 -13.35
N LYS A 184 -2.81 18.00 -12.56
CA LYS A 184 -2.45 18.10 -11.14
C LYS A 184 -3.04 16.93 -10.36
N GLU A 185 -2.33 16.52 -9.32
CA GLU A 185 -2.85 15.58 -8.34
C GLU A 185 -4.11 16.15 -7.68
N VAL A 186 -5.09 15.29 -7.46
CA VAL A 186 -6.37 15.67 -6.90
C VAL A 186 -6.79 14.72 -5.80
N ILE A 187 -7.55 15.21 -4.84
CA ILE A 187 -8.14 14.37 -3.81
C ILE A 187 -9.43 13.78 -4.35
N LEU A 188 -9.48 12.43 -4.45
CA LEU A 188 -10.70 11.69 -4.71
C LEU A 188 -11.33 11.27 -3.37
N PRO A 189 -12.43 11.92 -2.96
CA PRO A 189 -13.08 11.63 -1.68
C PRO A 189 -13.60 10.19 -1.60
N ARG A 190 -13.56 9.60 -0.39
CA ARG A 190 -14.03 8.26 -0.11
C ARG A 190 -15.44 7.94 -0.66
N ARG A 191 -16.36 8.92 -0.64
CA ARG A 191 -17.72 8.75 -1.14
C ARG A 191 -17.82 8.36 -2.61
N PHE A 192 -16.78 8.60 -3.38
CA PHE A 192 -16.68 8.21 -4.79
C PHE A 192 -16.04 6.83 -4.99
N LEU A 193 -15.41 6.27 -3.95
CA LEU A 193 -14.89 4.92 -4.03
C LEU A 193 -16.04 3.91 -3.92
N ASP A 194 -16.03 2.97 -4.84
CA ASP A 194 -16.97 1.85 -4.89
C ASP A 194 -16.30 0.57 -4.35
N ARG A 195 -16.89 -0.54 -4.65
CA ARG A 195 -16.32 -1.85 -4.39
C ARG A 195 -15.00 -1.98 -5.13
N SER A 196 -13.95 -2.21 -4.36
CA SER A 196 -12.57 -2.34 -4.83
C SER A 196 -12.02 -3.73 -4.51
N ASP A 197 -10.94 -4.09 -5.14
CA ASP A 197 -10.19 -5.31 -4.88
C ASP A 197 -8.69 -4.99 -4.84
N ASP A 198 -7.85 -5.98 -4.56
CA ASP A 198 -6.39 -5.79 -4.44
C ASP A 198 -5.69 -5.53 -5.80
N ALA A 199 -6.42 -5.43 -6.91
CA ALA A 199 -5.88 -5.16 -8.22
C ALA A 199 -6.21 -3.76 -8.72
N ALA A 200 -7.31 -3.16 -8.23
CA ALA A 200 -7.74 -1.82 -8.62
C ALA A 200 -8.74 -1.22 -7.65
N LEU A 201 -8.67 0.08 -7.46
CA LEU A 201 -9.74 0.86 -6.85
C LEU A 201 -10.77 1.27 -7.90
N PHE A 202 -12.06 1.11 -7.58
CA PHE A 202 -13.13 1.51 -8.48
C PHE A 202 -13.81 2.77 -7.99
N ALA A 203 -14.03 3.73 -8.90
CA ALA A 203 -14.68 5.00 -8.63
C ALA A 203 -16.03 5.12 -9.33
N LYS A 204 -17.02 5.66 -8.61
CA LYS A 204 -18.38 5.98 -9.09
C LYS A 204 -18.46 7.47 -9.44
N LEU A 205 -17.77 7.87 -10.49
CA LEU A 205 -17.82 9.24 -11.01
C LEU A 205 -17.53 9.24 -12.51
N ASP A 206 -17.94 10.29 -13.18
CA ASP A 206 -17.63 10.52 -14.57
C ASP A 206 -16.34 11.36 -14.71
N GLU A 207 -15.73 11.33 -15.89
CA GLU A 207 -14.51 12.10 -16.16
C GLU A 207 -14.72 13.60 -15.96
N ALA A 208 -15.95 14.10 -16.18
CA ALA A 208 -16.32 15.48 -15.92
C ALA A 208 -16.31 15.85 -14.43
N ASP A 209 -16.48 14.87 -13.53
CA ASP A 209 -16.45 15.08 -12.09
C ASP A 209 -15.02 15.25 -11.55
N LEU A 210 -14.01 14.94 -12.37
CA LEU A 210 -12.60 15.12 -11.97
C LEU A 210 -12.17 16.59 -11.93
N GLU A 211 -12.75 17.44 -12.82
CA GLU A 211 -12.37 18.86 -12.87
C GLU A 211 -12.70 19.64 -11.59
N PRO A 212 -13.86 19.41 -10.91
CA PRO A 212 -14.18 20.10 -9.67
C PRO A 212 -13.51 19.51 -8.42
N LEU A 213 -12.71 18.44 -8.55
CA LEU A 213 -11.99 17.88 -7.41
C LEU A 213 -10.92 18.85 -6.90
N ARG A 214 -10.70 18.83 -5.59
CA ARG A 214 -9.69 19.68 -4.98
C ARG A 214 -8.29 19.24 -5.40
N PRO A 215 -7.43 20.18 -5.84
CA PRO A 215 -6.01 19.89 -5.97
C PRO A 215 -5.45 19.40 -4.63
N PHE A 216 -4.55 18.44 -4.68
CA PHE A 216 -3.80 18.02 -3.52
C PHE A 216 -2.63 18.99 -3.30
N GLU A 217 -2.50 19.50 -2.09
CA GLU A 217 -1.37 20.29 -1.64
C GLU A 217 -0.86 19.63 -0.36
N PRO A 218 0.32 18.98 -0.40
CA PRO A 218 0.88 18.37 0.80
C PRO A 218 1.14 19.42 1.86
N VAL A 219 0.80 19.10 3.11
CA VAL A 219 1.10 19.97 4.26
C VAL A 219 2.46 19.53 4.79
N TRP A 220 3.45 20.41 4.61
CA TRP A 220 4.84 20.22 5.07
C TRP A 220 4.98 20.54 6.55
#